data_a0d1154199b6a702033afca59cd802f4
#
_entry.id   a0d1154199b6a702033afca59cd802f4
#
_cell.length_a   1.000
_cell.length_b   1.000
_cell.length_c   1.000
_cell.angle_alpha   90.00
_cell.angle_beta   90.00
_cell.angle_gamma   90.00
#
_symmetry.space_group_name_H-M   'P 1'
#
loop_
_entity.id
_entity.type
_entity.pdbx_description
1 polymer ?
#
loop_
_entity_poly.entity_id
_entity_poly.type
_entity_poly.pdbx_seq_one_letter_code
_entity_poly.pdbx_strand_id
1 'polypeptide(L)'
;MKVGYVRVSTEEQNTTRQEVMMAELGVEKIFLEKITGKTQRGRKQLTAMLAFVREGDVVVVESISRIARNTKDLLEIVEQLEEKGVDFISKKEAIDTKTPSGKFMLTVFGAIAQLEREYILDRQREGIEIARQNGKYKGRKPIAMDMDKFALVYSEWKSGKCKAVEAMNELGLKPATFYRRVKEYENSTKTSIKKQ
;
A
#
# COMPACT_ATOMS: atom_id res chain seq x y z
N MET A 1 -31.92 2.98 3.46
CA MET A 1 -31.83 2.58 4.89
C MET A 1 -30.60 3.20 5.55
N LYS A 2 -30.53 3.23 6.90
CA LYS A 2 -29.32 3.64 7.63
C LYS A 2 -28.54 2.42 8.09
N VAL A 3 -27.26 2.36 7.72
CA VAL A 3 -26.34 1.24 8.00
C VAL A 3 -25.19 1.74 8.87
N GLY A 4 -25.02 1.14 10.05
CA GLY A 4 -23.97 1.49 11.00
C GLY A 4 -22.73 0.62 10.83
N TYR A 5 -21.54 1.25 10.92
CA TYR A 5 -20.31 0.52 11.09
C TYR A 5 -19.68 0.83 12.44
N VAL A 6 -19.43 -0.21 13.21
CA VAL A 6 -18.88 -0.15 14.57
C VAL A 6 -17.60 -0.97 14.61
N ARG A 7 -16.52 -0.37 15.11
CA ARG A 7 -15.23 -1.05 15.27
C ARG A 7 -14.78 -0.97 16.71
N VAL A 8 -14.56 -2.14 17.33
CA VAL A 8 -14.12 -2.27 18.73
C VAL A 8 -12.84 -3.10 18.83
N SER A 9 -11.96 -2.76 19.78
CA SER A 9 -10.88 -3.65 20.21
C SER A 9 -11.44 -4.70 21.16
N THR A 10 -10.80 -5.87 21.26
CA THR A 10 -11.22 -6.94 22.19
C THR A 10 -11.13 -6.54 23.65
N GLU A 11 -10.40 -5.47 23.99
CA GLU A 11 -10.29 -4.93 25.35
C GLU A 11 -11.39 -3.91 25.69
N GLU A 12 -12.07 -3.33 24.67
CA GLU A 12 -13.21 -2.44 24.88
C GLU A 12 -14.49 -3.24 25.08
N GLN A 13 -14.82 -3.48 26.34
CA GLN A 13 -16.07 -4.15 26.77
C GLN A 13 -17.35 -3.34 26.49
N ASN A 14 -17.28 -2.15 25.92
CA ASN A 14 -18.40 -1.21 25.84
C ASN A 14 -18.94 -1.02 24.42
N THR A 15 -19.40 -2.12 23.79
CA THR A 15 -20.18 -2.05 22.55
C THR A 15 -21.55 -1.40 22.79
N THR A 16 -22.11 -1.56 23.99
CA THR A 16 -23.46 -1.11 24.36
C THR A 16 -23.64 0.38 24.13
N ARG A 17 -22.68 1.23 24.46
CA ARG A 17 -22.79 2.68 24.23
C ARG A 17 -22.88 3.02 22.73
N GLN A 18 -22.10 2.34 21.89
CA GLN A 18 -22.11 2.58 20.44
C GLN A 18 -23.41 2.04 19.82
N GLU A 19 -23.92 0.90 20.29
CA GLU A 19 -25.17 0.32 19.84
C GLU A 19 -26.36 1.21 20.19
N VAL A 20 -26.40 1.77 21.42
CA VAL A 20 -27.43 2.72 21.83
C VAL A 20 -27.41 3.98 20.95
N MET A 21 -26.22 4.55 20.73
CA MET A 21 -26.07 5.71 19.84
C MET A 21 -26.51 5.40 18.40
N MET A 22 -26.19 4.22 17.86
CA MET A 22 -26.64 3.81 16.53
C MET A 22 -28.16 3.67 16.47
N ALA A 23 -28.77 3.12 17.50
CA ALA A 23 -30.23 3.03 17.62
C ALA A 23 -30.92 4.43 17.67
N GLU A 24 -30.35 5.36 18.44
CA GLU A 24 -30.84 6.76 18.52
C GLU A 24 -30.75 7.48 17.15
N LEU A 25 -29.75 7.13 16.33
CA LEU A 25 -29.56 7.66 14.97
C LEU A 25 -30.48 6.97 13.94
N GLY A 26 -31.27 5.99 14.37
CA GLY A 26 -32.17 5.22 13.51
C GLY A 26 -31.45 4.28 12.56
N VAL A 27 -30.33 3.72 13.01
CA VAL A 27 -29.60 2.71 12.24
C VAL A 27 -30.35 1.39 12.27
N GLU A 28 -30.62 0.83 11.09
CA GLU A 28 -31.43 -0.38 10.90
C GLU A 28 -30.56 -1.65 10.87
N LYS A 29 -29.29 -1.52 10.43
CA LYS A 29 -28.34 -2.63 10.38
C LYS A 29 -26.94 -2.20 10.81
N ILE A 30 -26.31 -2.99 11.68
CA ILE A 30 -24.96 -2.71 12.20
C ILE A 30 -23.99 -3.79 11.70
N PHE A 31 -22.83 -3.36 11.19
CA PHE A 31 -21.66 -4.18 10.91
C PHE A 31 -20.63 -3.97 12.00
N LEU A 32 -20.43 -4.99 12.84
CA LEU A 32 -19.56 -4.94 14.00
C LEU A 32 -18.21 -5.61 13.68
N GLU A 33 -17.13 -4.83 13.62
CA GLU A 33 -15.75 -5.28 13.43
C GLU A 33 -15.04 -5.42 14.78
N LYS A 34 -14.67 -6.65 15.14
CA LYS A 34 -13.85 -6.93 16.34
C LYS A 34 -12.39 -7.08 15.91
N ILE A 35 -11.51 -6.18 16.38
CA ILE A 35 -10.08 -6.24 16.08
C ILE A 35 -9.37 -6.91 17.25
N THR A 36 -8.72 -8.05 16.97
CA THR A 36 -7.73 -8.65 17.86
C THR A 36 -6.33 -8.30 17.37
N GLY A 37 -5.33 -8.24 18.27
CA GLY A 37 -3.94 -7.92 17.90
C GLY A 37 -3.34 -8.80 16.79
N LYS A 38 -3.91 -10.00 16.56
CA LYS A 38 -3.54 -10.92 15.47
C LYS A 38 -4.28 -10.66 14.14
N THR A 39 -5.44 -10.00 14.17
CA THR A 39 -6.32 -9.80 12.99
C THR A 39 -6.24 -8.40 12.38
N GLN A 40 -5.13 -7.69 12.57
CA GLN A 40 -4.95 -6.32 12.07
C GLN A 40 -5.05 -6.19 10.52
N ARG A 41 -5.04 -7.28 9.76
CA ARG A 41 -4.95 -7.25 8.28
C ARG A 41 -6.28 -7.33 7.52
N GLY A 42 -7.40 -7.67 8.14
CA GLY A 42 -8.65 -7.84 7.42
C GLY A 42 -9.81 -7.12 8.10
N ARG A 43 -10.43 -6.16 7.41
CA ARG A 43 -11.69 -5.50 7.82
C ARG A 43 -12.86 -6.17 7.10
N LYS A 44 -13.14 -7.44 7.50
CA LYS A 44 -14.16 -8.27 6.85
C LYS A 44 -15.54 -7.64 6.92
N GLN A 45 -15.88 -7.01 8.04
CA GLN A 45 -17.18 -6.38 8.22
C GLN A 45 -17.30 -5.07 7.43
N LEU A 46 -16.21 -4.30 7.29
CA LEU A 46 -16.20 -3.14 6.41
C LEU A 46 -16.41 -3.56 4.95
N THR A 47 -15.71 -4.58 4.49
CA THR A 47 -15.87 -5.12 3.12
C THR A 47 -17.30 -5.62 2.91
N ALA A 48 -17.87 -6.34 3.90
CA ALA A 48 -19.24 -6.83 3.83
C ALA A 48 -20.25 -5.69 3.81
N MET A 49 -20.04 -4.62 4.60
CA MET A 49 -20.85 -3.42 4.59
C MET A 49 -20.82 -2.73 3.23
N LEU A 50 -19.60 -2.48 2.71
CA LEU A 50 -19.44 -1.85 1.40
C LEU A 50 -20.09 -2.66 0.26
N ALA A 51 -20.09 -3.99 0.36
CA ALA A 51 -20.78 -4.84 -0.61
C ALA A 51 -22.31 -4.85 -0.43
N PHE A 52 -22.80 -4.58 0.79
CA PHE A 52 -24.21 -4.63 1.14
C PHE A 52 -24.99 -3.37 0.77
N VAL A 53 -24.37 -2.18 0.97
CA VAL A 53 -25.04 -0.89 0.77
C VAL A 53 -25.37 -0.61 -0.69
N ARG A 54 -26.48 0.07 -0.92
CA ARG A 54 -27.05 0.38 -2.25
C ARG A 54 -27.37 1.86 -2.35
N GLU A 55 -27.65 2.33 -3.55
CA GLU A 55 -28.10 3.69 -3.82
C GLU A 55 -29.23 4.14 -2.88
N GLY A 56 -29.10 5.33 -2.32
CA GLY A 56 -30.04 5.91 -1.35
C GLY A 56 -29.84 5.46 0.09
N ASP A 57 -28.94 4.52 0.38
CA ASP A 57 -28.56 4.17 1.74
C ASP A 57 -27.65 5.25 2.37
N VAL A 58 -27.55 5.20 3.71
CA VAL A 58 -26.69 6.11 4.48
C VAL A 58 -25.80 5.29 5.42
N VAL A 59 -24.50 5.41 5.27
CA VAL A 59 -23.53 4.80 6.20
C VAL A 59 -23.27 5.76 7.35
N VAL A 60 -23.46 5.28 8.59
CA VAL A 60 -23.29 6.04 9.83
C VAL A 60 -22.16 5.46 10.66
N VAL A 61 -21.26 6.33 11.13
CA VAL A 61 -20.19 5.96 12.05
C VAL A 61 -20.16 6.90 13.26
N GLU A 62 -19.65 6.41 14.39
CA GLU A 62 -19.41 7.25 15.58
C GLU A 62 -18.37 8.33 15.27
N SER A 63 -17.25 7.92 14.65
CA SER A 63 -16.15 8.80 14.28
C SER A 63 -15.36 8.24 13.08
N ILE A 64 -14.65 9.12 12.39
CA ILE A 64 -13.77 8.77 11.27
C ILE A 64 -12.75 7.71 11.68
N SER A 65 -12.21 7.81 12.89
CA SER A 65 -11.21 6.86 13.39
C SER A 65 -11.73 5.42 13.51
N ARG A 66 -13.06 5.21 13.53
CA ARG A 66 -13.67 3.88 13.55
C ARG A 66 -13.71 3.24 12.16
N ILE A 67 -13.91 4.02 11.12
CA ILE A 67 -14.00 3.49 9.75
C ILE A 67 -12.70 3.53 8.98
N ALA A 68 -11.86 4.55 9.20
CA ALA A 68 -10.62 4.76 8.49
C ALA A 68 -9.39 4.66 9.40
N ARG A 69 -8.25 4.27 8.82
CA ARG A 69 -6.94 4.20 9.49
C ARG A 69 -6.14 5.48 9.33
N ASN A 70 -6.35 6.18 8.26
CA ASN A 70 -5.73 7.46 7.90
C ASN A 70 -6.64 8.21 6.93
N THR A 71 -6.27 9.43 6.57
CA THR A 71 -7.05 10.31 5.71
C THR A 71 -7.26 9.72 4.30
N LYS A 72 -6.24 9.08 3.73
CA LYS A 72 -6.35 8.43 2.43
C LYS A 72 -7.37 7.29 2.43
N ASP A 73 -7.34 6.44 3.45
CA ASP A 73 -8.28 5.33 3.64
C ASP A 73 -9.73 5.84 3.79
N LEU A 74 -9.92 6.99 4.48
CA LEU A 74 -11.23 7.65 4.56
C LEU A 74 -11.73 8.06 3.19
N LEU A 75 -10.91 8.76 2.41
CA LEU A 75 -11.29 9.26 1.10
C LEU A 75 -11.63 8.12 0.13
N GLU A 76 -10.83 7.06 0.11
CA GLU A 76 -11.09 5.87 -0.70
C GLU A 76 -12.42 5.18 -0.33
N ILE A 77 -12.77 5.14 0.97
CA ILE A 77 -14.05 4.58 1.43
C ILE A 77 -15.22 5.48 1.02
N VAL A 78 -15.10 6.80 1.23
CA VAL A 78 -16.16 7.75 0.89
C VAL A 78 -16.38 7.81 -0.62
N GLU A 79 -15.33 7.79 -1.44
CA GLU A 79 -15.42 7.71 -2.89
C GLU A 79 -16.19 6.47 -3.35
N GLN A 80 -15.87 5.28 -2.80
CA GLN A 80 -16.61 4.05 -3.08
C GLN A 80 -18.10 4.13 -2.68
N LEU A 81 -18.43 4.84 -1.59
CA LEU A 81 -19.82 5.06 -1.19
C LEU A 81 -20.52 6.03 -2.16
N GLU A 82 -19.85 7.12 -2.54
CA GLU A 82 -20.37 8.12 -3.48
C GLU A 82 -20.63 7.53 -4.87
N GLU A 83 -19.71 6.70 -5.40
CA GLU A 83 -19.91 5.96 -6.65
C GLU A 83 -21.13 5.05 -6.63
N LYS A 84 -21.54 4.57 -5.46
CA LYS A 84 -22.76 3.77 -5.26
C LYS A 84 -24.01 4.60 -4.95
N GLY A 85 -23.91 5.93 -4.90
CA GLY A 85 -25.00 6.80 -4.49
C GLY A 85 -25.37 6.64 -3.00
N VAL A 86 -24.39 6.30 -2.15
CA VAL A 86 -24.56 6.08 -0.71
C VAL A 86 -23.97 7.27 0.05
N ASP A 87 -24.73 7.86 0.97
CA ASP A 87 -24.27 8.95 1.80
C ASP A 87 -23.48 8.46 3.01
N PHE A 88 -22.60 9.33 3.53
CA PHE A 88 -21.78 9.05 4.70
C PHE A 88 -21.99 10.08 5.80
N ILE A 89 -22.18 9.62 7.05
CA ILE A 89 -22.32 10.45 8.25
C ILE A 89 -21.30 10.01 9.30
N SER A 90 -20.49 10.97 9.76
CA SER A 90 -19.66 10.83 10.96
C SER A 90 -20.17 11.72 12.07
N LYS A 91 -20.63 11.12 13.18
CA LYS A 91 -21.31 11.84 14.26
C LYS A 91 -20.40 12.80 15.00
N LYS A 92 -19.20 12.31 15.38
CA LYS A 92 -18.26 13.07 16.20
C LYS A 92 -17.69 14.29 15.47
N GLU A 93 -17.35 14.14 14.20
CA GLU A 93 -16.81 15.21 13.37
C GLU A 93 -17.91 16.06 12.70
N ALA A 94 -19.19 15.73 12.92
CA ALA A 94 -20.36 16.40 12.33
C ALA A 94 -20.28 16.50 10.79
N ILE A 95 -19.78 15.43 10.16
CA ILE A 95 -19.69 15.34 8.70
C ILE A 95 -20.92 14.61 8.17
N ASP A 96 -21.58 15.20 7.18
CA ASP A 96 -22.66 14.62 6.43
C ASP A 96 -22.49 14.95 4.95
N THR A 97 -22.24 13.92 4.13
CA THR A 97 -21.98 14.09 2.70
C THR A 97 -23.19 14.57 1.90
N LYS A 98 -24.41 14.56 2.48
CA LYS A 98 -25.58 15.22 1.90
C LYS A 98 -25.47 16.73 1.90
N THR A 99 -24.70 17.28 2.83
CA THR A 99 -24.59 18.72 3.02
C THR A 99 -23.39 19.31 2.25
N PRO A 100 -23.51 20.55 1.73
CA PRO A 100 -22.37 21.23 1.12
C PRO A 100 -21.18 21.37 2.08
N SER A 101 -21.43 21.61 3.37
CA SER A 101 -20.37 21.70 4.38
C SER A 101 -19.65 20.37 4.61
N GLY A 102 -20.37 19.25 4.63
CA GLY A 102 -19.77 17.92 4.74
C GLY A 102 -18.90 17.56 3.54
N LYS A 103 -19.35 17.88 2.32
CA LYS A 103 -18.54 17.71 1.09
C LYS A 103 -17.29 18.61 1.12
N PHE A 104 -17.43 19.85 1.56
CA PHE A 104 -16.29 20.76 1.73
C PHE A 104 -15.27 20.21 2.72
N MET A 105 -15.71 19.68 3.86
CA MET A 105 -14.82 19.06 4.85
C MET A 105 -14.03 17.89 4.28
N LEU A 106 -14.65 17.04 3.45
CA LEU A 106 -13.94 15.95 2.75
C LEU A 106 -12.89 16.49 1.77
N THR A 107 -13.19 17.59 1.07
CA THR A 107 -12.21 18.26 0.19
C THR A 107 -11.00 18.75 0.99
N VAL A 108 -11.21 19.33 2.17
CA VAL A 108 -10.14 19.76 3.08
C VAL A 108 -9.30 18.57 3.54
N PHE A 109 -9.93 17.45 3.92
CA PHE A 109 -9.20 16.23 4.26
C PHE A 109 -8.37 15.71 3.07
N GLY A 110 -8.90 15.79 1.86
CA GLY A 110 -8.17 15.44 0.63
C GLY A 110 -6.91 16.28 0.45
N ALA A 111 -7.04 17.61 0.60
CA ALA A 111 -5.91 18.52 0.53
C ALA A 111 -4.84 18.25 1.60
N ILE A 112 -5.26 17.98 2.84
CA ILE A 112 -4.34 17.61 3.93
C ILE A 112 -3.61 16.31 3.62
N ALA A 113 -4.30 15.27 3.13
CA ALA A 113 -3.68 14.00 2.78
C ALA A 113 -2.64 14.14 1.65
N GLN A 114 -2.92 15.01 0.68
CA GLN A 114 -1.99 15.33 -0.39
C GLN A 114 -0.75 16.06 0.14
N LEU A 115 -0.94 17.05 0.99
CA LEU A 115 0.15 17.81 1.62
C LEU A 115 1.06 16.91 2.47
N GLU A 116 0.48 16.02 3.29
CA GLU A 116 1.24 15.03 4.05
C GLU A 116 2.09 14.12 3.14
N ARG A 117 1.52 13.69 2.00
CA ARG A 117 2.24 12.89 1.02
C ARG A 117 3.43 13.65 0.41
N GLU A 118 3.25 14.93 0.07
CA GLU A 118 4.29 15.78 -0.47
C GLU A 118 5.43 15.94 0.54
N TYR A 119 5.13 16.22 1.81
CA TYR A 119 6.15 16.31 2.87
C TYR A 119 6.91 15.00 3.10
N ILE A 120 6.25 13.84 2.97
CA ILE A 120 6.93 12.54 3.05
C ILE A 120 7.89 12.35 1.89
N LEU A 121 7.48 12.70 0.66
CA LEU A 121 8.31 12.58 -0.53
C LEU A 121 9.52 13.53 -0.47
N ASP A 122 9.34 14.74 0.01
CA ASP A 122 10.42 15.71 0.14
C ASP A 122 11.45 15.26 1.17
N ARG A 123 11.02 14.83 2.36
CA ARG A 123 11.91 14.25 3.36
C ARG A 123 12.65 13.01 2.84
N GLN A 124 11.99 12.19 2.02
CA GLN A 124 12.63 11.04 1.39
C GLN A 124 13.69 11.47 0.37
N ARG A 125 13.42 12.49 -0.45
CA ARG A 125 14.38 13.05 -1.42
C ARG A 125 15.61 13.60 -0.70
N GLU A 126 15.41 14.41 0.34
CA GLU A 126 16.49 14.93 1.18
C GLU A 126 17.33 13.81 1.81
N GLY A 127 16.67 12.79 2.37
CA GLY A 127 17.35 11.64 2.96
C GLY A 127 18.18 10.85 1.93
N ILE A 128 17.69 10.68 0.70
CA ILE A 128 18.41 10.04 -0.41
C ILE A 128 19.62 10.89 -0.81
N GLU A 129 19.46 12.22 -0.88
CA GLU A 129 20.54 13.14 -1.25
C GLU A 129 21.68 13.09 -0.22
N ILE A 130 21.35 13.19 1.06
CA ILE A 130 22.32 13.04 2.16
C ILE A 130 23.00 11.67 2.11
N ALA A 131 22.26 10.59 1.85
CA ALA A 131 22.83 9.25 1.74
C ALA A 131 23.76 9.10 0.53
N ARG A 132 23.49 9.78 -0.59
CA ARG A 132 24.36 9.86 -1.77
C ARG A 132 25.67 10.60 -1.45
N GLN A 133 25.59 11.78 -0.84
CA GLN A 133 26.74 12.58 -0.44
C GLN A 133 27.64 11.82 0.53
N ASN A 134 27.07 11.05 1.44
CA ASN A 134 27.79 10.21 2.39
C ASN A 134 28.25 8.84 1.80
N GLY A 135 28.06 8.58 0.50
CA GLY A 135 28.44 7.31 -0.14
C GLY A 135 27.68 6.07 0.37
N LYS A 136 26.63 6.28 1.17
CA LYS A 136 25.80 5.19 1.75
C LYS A 136 24.75 4.67 0.77
N TYR A 137 24.35 5.45 -0.21
CA TYR A 137 23.34 5.07 -1.19
C TYR A 137 23.97 4.23 -2.32
N LYS A 138 23.82 2.91 -2.19
CA LYS A 138 24.38 1.94 -3.15
C LYS A 138 23.41 1.50 -4.26
N GLY A 139 22.22 2.12 -4.31
CA GLY A 139 21.18 1.72 -5.26
C GLY A 139 20.60 0.33 -4.98
N ARG A 140 20.03 -0.29 -6.02
CA ARG A 140 19.49 -1.65 -5.92
C ARG A 140 20.65 -2.64 -5.78
N LYS A 141 20.58 -3.54 -4.79
CA LYS A 141 21.56 -4.62 -4.64
C LYS A 141 21.65 -5.43 -5.94
N PRO A 142 22.88 -5.74 -6.42
CA PRO A 142 23.05 -6.64 -7.54
C PRO A 142 22.40 -7.99 -7.26
N ILE A 143 21.87 -8.63 -8.29
CA ILE A 143 21.37 -10.00 -8.18
C ILE A 143 22.54 -10.89 -7.77
N ALA A 144 22.39 -11.62 -6.65
CA ALA A 144 23.38 -12.62 -6.25
C ALA A 144 23.50 -13.68 -7.34
N MET A 145 24.70 -14.01 -7.73
CA MET A 145 24.97 -14.94 -8.81
C MET A 145 26.12 -15.84 -8.40
N ASP A 146 25.98 -17.12 -8.70
CA ASP A 146 27.04 -18.08 -8.59
C ASP A 146 28.07 -17.81 -9.72
N MET A 147 29.25 -17.33 -9.33
CA MET A 147 30.32 -16.94 -10.29
C MET A 147 30.92 -18.14 -10.94
N ASP A 148 30.99 -19.30 -10.29
CA ASP A 148 31.56 -20.54 -10.86
C ASP A 148 30.63 -21.07 -11.94
N LYS A 149 29.31 -21.11 -11.65
CA LYS A 149 28.30 -21.44 -12.64
C LYS A 149 28.31 -20.45 -13.82
N PHE A 150 28.45 -19.16 -13.54
CA PHE A 150 28.51 -18.13 -14.58
C PHE A 150 29.73 -18.33 -15.48
N ALA A 151 30.93 -18.60 -14.92
CA ALA A 151 32.14 -18.83 -15.66
C ALA A 151 32.06 -20.06 -16.61
N LEU A 152 31.40 -21.15 -16.12
CA LEU A 152 31.18 -22.34 -16.92
C LEU A 152 30.25 -22.02 -18.12
N VAL A 153 29.09 -21.47 -17.87
CA VAL A 153 28.12 -21.12 -18.92
C VAL A 153 28.68 -20.08 -19.90
N TYR A 154 29.45 -19.11 -19.40
CA TYR A 154 30.14 -18.14 -20.24
C TYR A 154 31.16 -18.84 -21.19
N SER A 155 31.95 -19.80 -20.70
CA SER A 155 32.92 -20.51 -21.52
C SER A 155 32.24 -21.36 -22.61
N GLU A 156 31.13 -22.01 -22.29
CA GLU A 156 30.33 -22.79 -23.24
C GLU A 156 29.71 -21.90 -24.33
N TRP A 157 29.20 -20.75 -23.95
CA TRP A 157 28.64 -19.77 -24.89
C TRP A 157 29.76 -19.20 -25.80
N LYS A 158 30.90 -18.79 -25.25
CA LYS A 158 32.03 -18.26 -26.05
C LYS A 158 32.67 -19.29 -26.96
N SER A 159 32.69 -20.57 -26.59
CA SER A 159 33.16 -21.66 -27.45
C SER A 159 32.14 -22.10 -28.53
N GLY A 160 30.94 -21.52 -28.54
CA GLY A 160 29.87 -21.85 -29.49
C GLY A 160 29.10 -23.12 -29.19
N LYS A 161 29.28 -23.72 -27.99
CA LYS A 161 28.53 -24.93 -27.55
C LYS A 161 27.07 -24.66 -27.22
N CYS A 162 26.74 -23.43 -26.81
CA CYS A 162 25.40 -23.02 -26.57
C CYS A 162 25.10 -21.62 -27.15
N LYS A 163 23.83 -21.32 -27.41
CA LYS A 163 23.39 -19.99 -27.84
C LYS A 163 23.22 -19.06 -26.64
N ALA A 164 23.35 -17.74 -26.88
CA ALA A 164 23.20 -16.73 -25.84
C ALA A 164 21.85 -16.85 -25.07
N VAL A 165 20.76 -17.22 -25.78
CA VAL A 165 19.44 -17.41 -25.16
C VAL A 165 19.44 -18.59 -24.20
N GLU A 166 20.12 -19.68 -24.52
CA GLU A 166 20.25 -20.87 -23.67
C GLU A 166 21.05 -20.53 -22.41
N ALA A 167 22.21 -19.84 -22.58
CA ALA A 167 23.01 -19.33 -21.47
C ALA A 167 22.23 -18.39 -20.53
N MET A 168 21.39 -17.49 -21.07
CA MET A 168 20.53 -16.61 -20.28
C MET A 168 19.49 -17.38 -19.48
N ASN A 169 18.84 -18.38 -20.09
CA ASN A 169 17.82 -19.22 -19.45
C ASN A 169 18.45 -20.06 -18.32
N GLU A 170 19.61 -20.65 -18.55
CA GLU A 170 20.31 -21.48 -17.56
C GLU A 170 20.74 -20.67 -16.33
N LEU A 171 21.15 -19.40 -16.53
CA LEU A 171 21.50 -18.48 -15.45
C LEU A 171 20.30 -17.75 -14.86
N GLY A 172 19.07 -17.90 -15.41
CA GLY A 172 17.88 -17.18 -15.00
C GLY A 172 17.99 -15.65 -15.17
N LEU A 173 18.78 -15.19 -16.16
CA LEU A 173 19.06 -13.77 -16.35
C LEU A 173 18.32 -13.20 -17.57
N LYS A 174 17.82 -11.97 -17.42
CA LYS A 174 17.31 -11.19 -18.54
C LYS A 174 18.47 -10.70 -19.43
N PRO A 175 18.24 -10.49 -20.74
CA PRO A 175 19.29 -10.12 -21.69
C PRO A 175 20.18 -8.96 -21.25
N ALA A 176 19.58 -7.85 -20.82
CA ALA A 176 20.33 -6.68 -20.36
C ALA A 176 21.24 -6.98 -19.14
N THR A 177 20.78 -7.84 -18.23
CA THR A 177 21.55 -8.25 -17.05
C THR A 177 22.68 -9.21 -17.45
N PHE A 178 22.41 -10.15 -18.35
CA PHE A 178 23.41 -11.09 -18.85
C PHE A 178 24.58 -10.37 -19.51
N TYR A 179 24.34 -9.52 -20.50
CA TYR A 179 25.42 -8.80 -21.20
C TYR A 179 26.17 -7.83 -20.30
N ARG A 180 25.53 -7.20 -19.33
CA ARG A 180 26.21 -6.39 -18.32
C ARG A 180 27.16 -7.25 -17.48
N ARG A 181 26.74 -8.45 -17.04
CA ARG A 181 27.57 -9.37 -16.26
C ARG A 181 28.73 -9.94 -17.08
N VAL A 182 28.50 -10.22 -18.35
CA VAL A 182 29.57 -10.59 -19.28
C VAL A 182 30.64 -9.51 -19.32
N LYS A 183 30.24 -8.25 -19.50
CA LYS A 183 31.20 -7.13 -19.55
C LYS A 183 31.97 -6.95 -18.23
N GLU A 184 31.28 -7.11 -17.09
CA GLU A 184 31.90 -7.06 -15.75
C GLU A 184 32.95 -8.21 -15.60
N TYR A 185 32.60 -9.42 -16.00
CA TYR A 185 33.48 -10.60 -15.94
C TYR A 185 34.69 -10.46 -16.85
N GLU A 186 34.53 -10.06 -18.10
CA GLU A 186 35.61 -9.82 -19.03
C GLU A 186 36.59 -8.72 -18.54
N ASN A 187 36.06 -7.66 -17.91
CA ASN A 187 36.92 -6.61 -17.35
C ASN A 187 37.70 -7.10 -16.12
N SER A 188 37.08 -7.90 -15.24
CA SER A 188 37.77 -8.45 -14.07
C SER A 188 38.89 -9.41 -14.46
N THR A 189 38.65 -10.24 -15.48
CA THR A 189 39.67 -11.17 -16.01
C THR A 189 40.85 -10.45 -16.68
N LYS A 190 40.60 -9.37 -17.44
CA LYS A 190 41.64 -8.54 -18.03
C LYS A 190 42.50 -7.82 -16.98
N THR A 191 41.92 -7.45 -15.86
CA THR A 191 42.64 -6.75 -14.77
C THR A 191 43.55 -7.73 -13.99
N SER A 192 43.15 -9.00 -13.89
CA SER A 192 43.94 -10.05 -13.23
C SER A 192 45.18 -10.45 -14.07
N ILE A 193 45.07 -10.46 -15.41
CA ILE A 193 46.17 -10.78 -16.33
C ILE A 193 47.23 -9.65 -16.40
N LYS A 194 46.87 -8.39 -16.14
CA LYS A 194 47.80 -7.25 -16.13
C LYS A 194 48.61 -7.10 -14.84
N LYS A 195 48.29 -7.88 -13.81
CA LYS A 195 48.98 -7.83 -12.50
C LYS A 195 49.95 -9.00 -12.27
N GLN A 196 50.10 -9.90 -13.24
CA GLN A 196 51.16 -10.88 -13.34
C GLN A 196 52.21 -10.40 -14.35
#